data_56825515c63207e8b9308521032cf57e
#
_entry.id   56825515c63207e8b9308521032cf57e
#
_cell.length_a   1.000
_cell.length_b   1.000
_cell.length_c   1.000
_cell.angle_alpha   90.00
_cell.angle_beta   90.00
_cell.angle_gamma   90.00
#
_symmetry.space_group_name_H-M   'P 1'
#
loop_
_entity.id
_entity.type
_entity.pdbx_description
1 polymer ?
#
loop_
_entity_poly.entity_id
_entity_poly.type
_entity_poly.pdbx_seq_one_letter_code
_entity_poly.pdbx_strand_id
1 'polypeptide(L)'
;MKENNKIWLRYIICFGLIAILCYLFPYTGDDWAWGSKIGIDRLNNWFENYNGRYVGNLIVLAMTRSNLLKAVIMSFCLTGIVALCEYIFKRKWVFYVSCVALVLIPKLILRQAVVWTAGYANYVTSMFFTLLFIAYVYPIFQETMPRRKVWHCLPLFVLAVINALIVEHLTIYNVVLACGVLVYTICVHRKVVASHVAYLIGSVAGAAYMFSNSAYHTIANNQDQYRQMAEGGVISRAFDNYVNEIAKHLCLNNCWMNLAIVIVCAMIYKKIYSDVNKNRSVLVAKICLVVMAGFTTWSLLSSFGISTFAKQNRLLYFEAAFVAAYMIALIIYCIIIGSQKKCLWKVLFWNAGIVCVAAPLLVVNPIGERCFFATYILFLMLLLELLILLDGEEKESRIFTKTFCKTCAVVSIFGLGFYLNIFSSIYQVDKDRLVRIERQVEAGKTSVEIRHLPYESYLWTATPEWEPWIERYKLFYGLPEDLEIKAVWEYSKKK
;
A
#
# COMPACT_ATOMS: atom_id res chain seq x y z
N MET A 1 -24.86 -19.98 15.98
CA MET A 1 -25.30 -18.57 15.94
C MET A 1 -24.44 -17.62 16.79
N LYS A 2 -24.22 -17.89 18.09
CA LYS A 2 -23.45 -16.96 18.97
C LYS A 2 -21.99 -16.68 18.53
N GLU A 3 -21.29 -17.62 17.91
CA GLU A 3 -19.89 -17.46 17.48
C GLU A 3 -19.77 -16.62 16.20
N ASN A 4 -20.67 -16.83 15.23
CA ASN A 4 -20.72 -16.01 14.00
C ASN A 4 -21.03 -14.53 14.31
N ASN A 5 -21.91 -14.26 15.27
CA ASN A 5 -22.25 -12.88 15.67
C ASN A 5 -21.03 -12.15 16.27
N LYS A 6 -20.15 -12.85 17.01
CA LYS A 6 -18.90 -12.27 17.55
C LYS A 6 -17.89 -11.95 16.44
N ILE A 7 -17.89 -12.73 15.36
CA ILE A 7 -16.98 -12.49 14.23
C ILE A 7 -17.41 -11.21 13.49
N TRP A 8 -18.69 -11.08 13.16
CA TRP A 8 -19.20 -9.88 12.50
C TRP A 8 -19.01 -8.62 13.34
N LEU A 9 -19.26 -8.71 14.67
CA LEU A 9 -19.12 -7.57 15.56
C LEU A 9 -17.71 -6.98 15.55
N ARG A 10 -16.64 -7.80 15.52
CA ARG A 10 -15.27 -7.25 15.48
C ARG A 10 -14.95 -6.52 14.17
N TYR A 11 -15.51 -6.98 13.02
CA TYR A 11 -15.35 -6.25 11.75
C TYR A 11 -16.13 -4.95 11.74
N ILE A 12 -17.33 -4.92 12.30
CA ILE A 12 -18.14 -3.69 12.44
C ILE A 12 -17.41 -2.68 13.33
N ILE A 13 -16.85 -3.11 14.45
CA ILE A 13 -16.05 -2.24 15.34
C ILE A 13 -14.80 -1.74 14.59
N CYS A 14 -14.07 -2.61 13.92
CA CYS A 14 -12.88 -2.24 13.14
C CYS A 14 -13.23 -1.21 12.06
N PHE A 15 -14.30 -1.45 11.29
CA PHE A 15 -14.80 -0.52 10.28
C PHE A 15 -15.15 0.84 10.89
N GLY A 16 -15.91 0.86 11.99
CA GLY A 16 -16.34 2.10 12.64
C GLY A 16 -15.15 2.92 13.17
N LEU A 17 -14.18 2.27 13.81
CA LEU A 17 -12.99 2.93 14.31
C LEU A 17 -12.11 3.51 13.18
N ILE A 18 -11.92 2.77 12.11
CA ILE A 18 -11.19 3.24 10.92
C ILE A 18 -11.99 4.36 10.24
N ALA A 19 -13.32 4.28 10.17
CA ALA A 19 -14.16 5.31 9.55
C ALA A 19 -14.05 6.65 10.31
N ILE A 20 -14.03 6.61 11.63
CA ILE A 20 -13.81 7.82 12.46
C ILE A 20 -12.44 8.43 12.14
N LEU A 21 -11.39 7.61 12.06
CA LEU A 21 -10.05 8.11 11.72
C LEU A 21 -10.01 8.70 10.30
N CYS A 22 -10.55 8.00 9.30
CA CYS A 22 -10.55 8.45 7.90
C CYS A 22 -11.42 9.71 7.67
N TYR A 23 -12.45 9.91 8.49
CA TYR A 23 -13.25 11.13 8.46
C TYR A 23 -12.44 12.37 8.83
N LEU A 24 -11.46 12.21 9.72
CA LEU A 24 -10.58 13.30 10.19
C LEU A 24 -9.45 13.65 9.19
N PHE A 25 -9.22 12.85 8.16
CA PHE A 25 -8.21 13.16 7.15
C PHE A 25 -8.59 14.41 6.36
N PRO A 26 -7.70 15.43 6.25
CA PRO A 26 -7.96 16.61 5.45
C PRO A 26 -7.90 16.31 3.95
N TYR A 27 -8.48 17.15 3.13
CA TYR A 27 -8.19 17.19 1.70
C TYR A 27 -6.91 17.97 1.46
N THR A 28 -5.98 17.41 0.69
CA THR A 28 -4.65 17.98 0.48
C THR A 28 -4.18 17.82 -0.96
N GLY A 29 -3.38 18.76 -1.43
CA GLY A 29 -2.73 18.69 -2.73
C GLY A 29 -3.72 18.49 -3.88
N ASP A 30 -3.56 17.42 -4.65
CA ASP A 30 -4.42 17.15 -5.81
C ASP A 30 -5.91 16.93 -5.45
N ASP A 31 -6.25 16.63 -4.19
CA ASP A 31 -7.63 16.51 -3.76
C ASP A 31 -8.42 17.78 -4.03
N TRP A 32 -7.77 18.94 -3.91
CA TRP A 32 -8.38 20.24 -4.21
C TRP A 32 -8.73 20.39 -5.69
N ALA A 33 -7.87 19.92 -6.60
CA ALA A 33 -8.20 19.88 -8.02
C ALA A 33 -9.33 18.92 -8.32
N TRP A 34 -9.28 17.71 -7.74
CA TRP A 34 -10.30 16.69 -7.95
C TRP A 34 -11.67 17.09 -7.41
N GLY A 35 -11.73 17.77 -6.28
CA GLY A 35 -12.97 18.22 -5.65
C GLY A 35 -13.58 19.49 -6.29
N SER A 36 -12.84 20.20 -7.15
CA SER A 36 -13.25 21.45 -7.81
C SER A 36 -13.80 21.22 -9.23
N LYS A 37 -14.02 22.35 -9.97
CA LYS A 37 -14.38 22.35 -11.40
C LYS A 37 -13.37 21.56 -12.26
N ILE A 38 -12.07 21.62 -11.91
CA ILE A 38 -11.01 20.90 -12.65
C ILE A 38 -11.31 19.40 -12.71
N GLY A 39 -11.77 18.80 -11.61
CA GLY A 39 -12.15 17.37 -11.58
C GLY A 39 -13.35 17.05 -12.47
N ILE A 40 -14.34 17.96 -12.54
CA ILE A 40 -15.49 17.81 -13.45
C ILE A 40 -15.08 17.95 -14.91
N ASP A 41 -14.23 18.91 -15.24
CA ASP A 41 -13.71 19.11 -16.60
C ASP A 41 -12.94 17.86 -17.07
N ARG A 42 -12.12 17.26 -16.18
CA ARG A 42 -11.45 15.99 -16.47
C ARG A 42 -12.45 14.87 -16.76
N LEU A 43 -13.55 14.78 -16.01
CA LEU A 43 -14.60 13.79 -16.21
C LEU A 43 -15.33 14.03 -17.54
N ASN A 44 -15.69 15.28 -17.87
CA ASN A 44 -16.38 15.66 -19.10
C ASN A 44 -15.56 15.28 -20.34
N ASN A 45 -14.24 15.40 -20.25
CA ASN A 45 -13.29 14.97 -21.27
C ASN A 45 -12.89 13.49 -21.16
N TRP A 46 -13.57 12.70 -20.32
CA TRP A 46 -13.28 11.29 -20.08
C TRP A 46 -11.80 11.02 -19.81
N PHE A 47 -11.16 11.92 -19.02
CA PHE A 47 -9.75 11.87 -18.60
C PHE A 47 -8.74 11.82 -19.76
N GLU A 48 -9.11 12.23 -20.96
CA GLU A 48 -8.21 12.29 -22.10
C GLU A 48 -7.05 13.26 -21.82
N ASN A 49 -5.85 12.92 -22.29
CA ASN A 49 -4.61 13.66 -22.03
C ASN A 49 -4.24 13.80 -20.55
N TYR A 50 -4.90 13.08 -19.64
CA TYR A 50 -4.59 13.11 -18.22
C TYR A 50 -3.94 11.80 -17.75
N ASN A 51 -4.68 10.68 -17.75
CA ASN A 51 -4.18 9.31 -17.54
C ASN A 51 -5.29 8.28 -17.78
N GLY A 52 -4.91 6.99 -17.90
CA GLY A 52 -5.84 5.87 -18.09
C GLY A 52 -6.41 5.26 -16.80
N ARG A 53 -6.28 5.93 -15.65
CA ARG A 53 -6.79 5.45 -14.35
C ARG A 53 -8.29 5.71 -14.20
N TYR A 54 -9.08 5.35 -15.19
CA TYR A 54 -10.51 5.71 -15.27
C TYR A 54 -11.28 5.39 -13.99
N VAL A 55 -11.14 4.17 -13.45
CA VAL A 55 -11.84 3.78 -12.22
C VAL A 55 -11.25 4.49 -10.99
N GLY A 56 -9.93 4.61 -10.90
CA GLY A 56 -9.27 5.38 -9.83
C GLY A 56 -9.71 6.84 -9.82
N ASN A 57 -9.82 7.46 -10.98
CA ASN A 57 -10.30 8.83 -11.16
C ASN A 57 -11.76 8.99 -10.71
N LEU A 58 -12.65 8.05 -11.06
CA LEU A 58 -14.04 8.07 -10.61
C LEU A 58 -14.16 7.91 -9.08
N ILE A 59 -13.34 7.05 -8.48
CA ILE A 59 -13.30 6.87 -7.02
C ILE A 59 -12.84 8.17 -6.33
N VAL A 60 -11.77 8.80 -6.83
CA VAL A 60 -11.28 10.07 -6.26
C VAL A 60 -12.31 11.20 -6.40
N LEU A 61 -13.00 11.28 -7.54
CA LEU A 61 -14.08 12.23 -7.75
C LEU A 61 -15.20 12.06 -6.72
N ALA A 62 -15.60 10.82 -6.46
CA ALA A 62 -16.64 10.53 -5.47
C ALA A 62 -16.16 10.88 -4.04
N MET A 63 -14.94 10.49 -3.67
CA MET A 63 -14.38 10.72 -2.34
C MET A 63 -14.14 12.20 -2.03
N THR A 64 -13.80 13.01 -3.02
CA THR A 64 -13.54 14.45 -2.82
C THR A 64 -14.80 15.31 -2.74
N ARG A 65 -16.00 14.74 -2.97
CA ARG A 65 -17.29 15.46 -2.87
C ARG A 65 -18.01 15.22 -1.55
N SER A 66 -17.63 14.21 -0.80
CA SER A 66 -18.25 13.92 0.49
C SER A 66 -17.24 13.30 1.44
N ASN A 67 -17.00 14.00 2.56
CA ASN A 67 -16.12 13.50 3.62
C ASN A 67 -16.62 12.18 4.22
N LEU A 68 -17.98 12.03 4.33
CA LEU A 68 -18.58 10.79 4.79
C LEU A 68 -18.32 9.64 3.80
N LEU A 69 -18.55 9.88 2.50
CA LEU A 69 -18.31 8.86 1.45
C LEU A 69 -16.83 8.46 1.40
N LYS A 70 -15.91 9.44 1.52
CA LYS A 70 -14.48 9.20 1.68
C LYS A 70 -14.20 8.25 2.84
N ALA A 71 -14.72 8.56 4.03
CA ALA A 71 -14.50 7.76 5.23
C ALA A 71 -15.06 6.33 5.07
N VAL A 72 -16.22 6.17 4.46
CA VAL A 72 -16.86 4.86 4.19
C VAL A 72 -16.02 4.03 3.22
N ILE A 73 -15.60 4.60 2.08
CA ILE A 73 -14.78 3.89 1.07
C ILE A 73 -13.43 3.49 1.68
N MET A 74 -12.77 4.41 2.39
CA MET A 74 -11.49 4.13 3.03
C MET A 74 -11.58 3.02 4.08
N SER A 75 -12.56 3.11 4.98
CA SER A 75 -12.74 2.09 6.01
C SER A 75 -13.17 0.74 5.43
N PHE A 76 -13.96 0.73 4.36
CA PHE A 76 -14.36 -0.50 3.68
C PHE A 76 -13.14 -1.25 3.11
N CYS A 77 -12.26 -0.57 2.37
CA CYS A 77 -11.09 -1.21 1.80
C CYS A 77 -10.09 -1.66 2.87
N LEU A 78 -9.79 -0.84 3.89
CA LEU A 78 -8.85 -1.23 4.94
C LEU A 78 -9.36 -2.39 5.79
N THR A 79 -10.63 -2.36 6.21
CA THR A 79 -11.26 -3.47 6.92
C THR A 79 -11.36 -4.70 6.03
N GLY A 80 -11.65 -4.49 4.74
CA GLY A 80 -11.67 -5.56 3.74
C GLY A 80 -10.33 -6.23 3.54
N ILE A 81 -9.20 -5.49 3.56
CA ILE A 81 -7.85 -6.06 3.53
C ILE A 81 -7.64 -6.96 4.74
N VAL A 82 -7.99 -6.51 5.96
CA VAL A 82 -7.89 -7.34 7.17
C VAL A 82 -8.75 -8.60 7.07
N ALA A 83 -9.97 -8.47 6.56
CA ALA A 83 -10.90 -9.59 6.38
C ALA A 83 -10.36 -10.60 5.35
N LEU A 84 -9.78 -10.13 4.23
CA LEU A 84 -9.19 -10.97 3.21
C LEU A 84 -7.95 -11.71 3.72
N CYS A 85 -7.11 -11.07 4.54
CA CYS A 85 -6.00 -11.74 5.21
C CYS A 85 -6.52 -12.93 6.05
N GLU A 86 -7.52 -12.71 6.91
CA GLU A 86 -8.09 -13.79 7.73
C GLU A 86 -8.77 -14.86 6.87
N TYR A 87 -9.47 -14.49 5.80
CA TYR A 87 -10.13 -15.42 4.88
C TYR A 87 -9.12 -16.32 4.16
N ILE A 88 -7.98 -15.78 3.71
CA ILE A 88 -6.92 -16.51 3.03
C ILE A 88 -6.28 -17.54 3.96
N PHE A 89 -5.91 -17.13 5.16
CA PHE A 89 -5.15 -17.96 6.10
C PHE A 89 -6.03 -18.79 7.05
N LYS A 90 -7.33 -18.49 7.16
CA LYS A 90 -8.32 -19.20 7.98
C LYS A 90 -7.92 -19.36 9.45
N ARG A 91 -7.29 -18.35 10.03
CA ARG A 91 -6.86 -18.31 11.44
C ARG A 91 -7.35 -17.02 12.10
N LYS A 92 -8.06 -17.10 13.23
CA LYS A 92 -8.64 -15.94 13.94
C LYS A 92 -7.60 -14.91 14.40
N TRP A 93 -6.38 -15.35 14.74
CA TRP A 93 -5.31 -14.47 15.16
C TRP A 93 -4.79 -13.58 14.01
N VAL A 94 -4.97 -13.97 12.76
CA VAL A 94 -4.57 -13.18 11.58
C VAL A 94 -5.26 -11.81 11.57
N PHE A 95 -6.52 -11.73 11.99
CA PHE A 95 -7.23 -10.46 12.15
C PHE A 95 -6.42 -9.47 12.99
N TYR A 96 -5.98 -9.91 14.17
CA TYR A 96 -5.26 -9.06 15.12
C TYR A 96 -3.89 -8.64 14.62
N VAL A 97 -3.13 -9.56 14.02
CA VAL A 97 -1.82 -9.26 13.42
C VAL A 97 -1.98 -8.29 12.26
N SER A 98 -2.99 -8.45 11.43
CA SER A 98 -3.27 -7.54 10.31
C SER A 98 -3.64 -6.13 10.81
N CYS A 99 -4.41 -6.01 11.90
CA CYS A 99 -4.69 -4.72 12.53
C CYS A 99 -3.41 -4.03 13.03
N VAL A 100 -2.51 -4.78 13.68
CA VAL A 100 -1.19 -4.26 14.11
C VAL A 100 -0.38 -3.78 12.90
N ALA A 101 -0.35 -4.58 11.82
CA ALA A 101 0.36 -4.20 10.61
C ALA A 101 -0.18 -2.90 9.98
N LEU A 102 -1.50 -2.70 9.95
CA LEU A 102 -2.10 -1.44 9.46
C LEU A 102 -1.69 -0.23 10.30
N VAL A 103 -1.56 -0.38 11.61
CA VAL A 103 -1.12 0.70 12.50
C VAL A 103 0.39 0.98 12.36
N LEU A 104 1.17 -0.02 11.97
CA LEU A 104 2.62 0.07 11.77
C LEU A 104 3.03 0.40 10.32
N ILE A 105 2.09 0.80 9.46
CA ILE A 105 2.43 1.27 8.11
C ILE A 105 3.47 2.40 8.21
N PRO A 106 4.59 2.34 7.48
CA PRO A 106 5.60 3.39 7.48
C PRO A 106 4.98 4.76 7.20
N LYS A 107 5.36 5.77 7.98
CA LYS A 107 4.79 7.13 7.91
C LYS A 107 4.77 7.70 6.49
N LEU A 108 5.80 7.44 5.69
CA LEU A 108 5.89 7.92 4.31
C LEU A 108 4.84 7.26 3.40
N ILE A 109 4.62 5.96 3.53
CA ILE A 109 3.56 5.24 2.81
C ILE A 109 2.19 5.67 3.34
N LEU A 110 2.04 5.80 4.68
CA LEU A 110 0.79 6.21 5.30
C LEU A 110 0.31 7.55 4.74
N ARG A 111 1.18 8.59 4.72
CA ARG A 111 0.81 9.94 4.26
C ARG A 111 0.39 10.00 2.80
N GLN A 112 1.06 9.22 1.92
CA GLN A 112 0.81 9.29 0.48
C GLN A 112 -0.19 8.26 -0.05
N ALA A 113 -0.29 7.08 0.57
CA ALA A 113 -1.20 6.03 0.11
C ALA A 113 -2.50 5.98 0.93
N VAL A 114 -2.46 6.28 2.24
CA VAL A 114 -3.63 6.08 3.11
C VAL A 114 -4.32 7.40 3.45
N VAL A 115 -3.57 8.43 3.82
CA VAL A 115 -4.15 9.71 4.26
C VAL A 115 -4.59 10.58 3.09
N TRP A 116 -3.75 10.69 2.06
CA TRP A 116 -4.06 11.45 0.86
C TRP A 116 -5.14 10.77 0.02
N THR A 117 -6.29 11.45 -0.20
CA THR A 117 -7.48 10.86 -0.83
C THR A 117 -7.23 10.35 -2.24
N ALA A 118 -6.54 11.12 -3.10
CA ALA A 118 -6.21 10.70 -4.46
C ALA A 118 -5.19 9.55 -4.48
N GLY A 119 -4.26 9.51 -3.51
CA GLY A 119 -3.38 8.39 -3.31
C GLY A 119 -4.15 7.13 -2.91
N TYR A 120 -5.05 7.25 -1.95
CA TYR A 120 -5.89 6.15 -1.49
C TYR A 120 -6.70 5.52 -2.61
N ALA A 121 -7.41 6.35 -3.37
CA ALA A 121 -8.27 5.93 -4.47
C ALA A 121 -7.56 5.10 -5.53
N ASN A 122 -6.25 5.28 -5.68
CA ASN A 122 -5.45 4.54 -6.64
C ASN A 122 -4.73 3.34 -6.01
N TYR A 123 -4.00 3.53 -4.92
CA TYR A 123 -3.05 2.51 -4.43
C TYR A 123 -3.68 1.52 -3.44
N VAL A 124 -4.53 1.98 -2.52
CA VAL A 124 -5.19 1.10 -1.54
C VAL A 124 -6.33 0.33 -2.18
N THR A 125 -7.16 0.99 -2.99
CA THR A 125 -8.29 0.33 -3.66
C THR A 125 -7.84 -0.73 -4.65
N SER A 126 -6.79 -0.44 -5.46
CA SER A 126 -6.26 -1.43 -6.40
C SER A 126 -5.67 -2.65 -5.67
N MET A 127 -4.95 -2.44 -4.55
CA MET A 127 -4.45 -3.57 -3.76
C MET A 127 -5.59 -4.37 -3.10
N PHE A 128 -6.66 -3.71 -2.65
CA PHE A 128 -7.86 -4.40 -2.15
C PHE A 128 -8.49 -5.31 -3.22
N PHE A 129 -8.69 -4.81 -4.44
CA PHE A 129 -9.21 -5.61 -5.56
C PHE A 129 -8.25 -6.74 -5.97
N THR A 130 -6.95 -6.50 -5.95
CA THR A 130 -5.93 -7.53 -6.17
C THR A 130 -6.03 -8.65 -5.12
N LEU A 131 -6.21 -8.31 -3.84
CA LEU A 131 -6.38 -9.28 -2.77
C LEU A 131 -7.68 -10.10 -2.91
N LEU A 132 -8.76 -9.54 -3.46
CA LEU A 132 -9.98 -10.31 -3.77
C LEU A 132 -9.69 -11.43 -4.77
N PHE A 133 -8.92 -11.14 -5.82
CA PHE A 133 -8.51 -12.17 -6.76
C PHE A 133 -7.56 -13.19 -6.11
N ILE A 134 -6.57 -12.74 -5.34
CA ILE A 134 -5.66 -13.63 -4.61
C ILE A 134 -6.45 -14.54 -3.67
N ALA A 135 -7.42 -14.01 -2.92
CA ALA A 135 -8.27 -14.80 -2.03
C ALA A 135 -9.08 -15.88 -2.79
N TYR A 136 -9.52 -15.57 -4.01
CA TYR A 136 -10.19 -16.53 -4.86
C TYR A 136 -9.26 -17.62 -5.35
N VAL A 137 -8.02 -17.30 -5.76
CA VAL A 137 -7.09 -18.27 -6.35
C VAL A 137 -6.22 -18.99 -5.32
N TYR A 138 -5.98 -18.43 -4.14
CA TYR A 138 -5.07 -19.01 -3.15
C TYR A 138 -5.27 -20.51 -2.84
N PRO A 139 -6.51 -21.06 -2.86
CA PRO A 139 -6.72 -22.51 -2.72
C PRO A 139 -6.08 -23.40 -3.79
N ILE A 140 -5.49 -22.84 -4.87
CA ILE A 140 -4.71 -23.63 -5.85
C ILE A 140 -3.49 -24.32 -5.22
N PHE A 141 -2.99 -23.79 -4.09
CA PHE A 141 -1.86 -24.38 -3.36
C PHE A 141 -2.25 -25.56 -2.46
N GLN A 142 -3.52 -25.96 -2.45
CA GLN A 142 -3.98 -27.19 -1.78
C GLN A 142 -3.75 -28.40 -2.68
N GLU A 143 -3.63 -29.59 -2.09
CA GLU A 143 -3.45 -30.85 -2.84
C GLU A 143 -4.61 -31.09 -3.83
N THR A 144 -5.84 -30.81 -3.40
CA THR A 144 -7.03 -30.89 -4.22
C THR A 144 -7.58 -29.49 -4.50
N MET A 145 -7.50 -29.08 -5.76
CA MET A 145 -8.03 -27.79 -6.17
C MET A 145 -9.58 -27.80 -6.12
N PRO A 146 -10.22 -26.79 -5.50
CA PRO A 146 -11.67 -26.74 -5.44
C PRO A 146 -12.28 -26.59 -6.85
N ARG A 147 -13.42 -27.27 -7.08
CA ARG A 147 -14.17 -27.10 -8.34
C ARG A 147 -14.68 -25.67 -8.45
N ARG A 148 -14.44 -25.05 -9.59
CA ARG A 148 -14.88 -23.67 -9.90
C ARG A 148 -16.08 -23.74 -10.85
N LYS A 149 -17.12 -22.98 -10.52
CA LYS A 149 -18.32 -22.89 -11.37
C LYS A 149 -18.10 -21.88 -12.50
N VAL A 150 -18.68 -22.14 -13.67
CA VAL A 150 -18.51 -21.29 -14.88
C VAL A 150 -19.04 -19.86 -14.64
N TRP A 151 -20.08 -19.67 -13.85
CA TRP A 151 -20.60 -18.34 -13.57
C TRP A 151 -19.59 -17.41 -12.83
N HIS A 152 -18.51 -17.95 -12.22
CA HIS A 152 -17.42 -17.13 -11.68
C HIS A 152 -16.64 -16.38 -12.76
N CYS A 153 -16.75 -16.76 -14.04
CA CYS A 153 -16.03 -16.11 -15.12
C CYS A 153 -16.42 -14.64 -15.26
N LEU A 154 -17.72 -14.33 -15.20
CA LEU A 154 -18.19 -12.96 -15.38
C LEU A 154 -17.75 -12.02 -14.25
N PRO A 155 -17.97 -12.32 -12.96
CA PRO A 155 -17.52 -11.42 -11.89
C PRO A 155 -15.99 -11.28 -11.83
N LEU A 156 -15.23 -12.31 -12.20
CA LEU A 156 -13.77 -12.21 -12.23
C LEU A 156 -13.27 -11.40 -13.43
N PHE A 157 -13.90 -11.52 -14.59
CA PHE A 157 -13.60 -10.66 -15.72
C PHE A 157 -13.85 -9.19 -15.38
N VAL A 158 -15.02 -8.89 -14.81
CA VAL A 158 -15.39 -7.52 -14.39
C VAL A 158 -14.41 -6.99 -13.32
N LEU A 159 -14.09 -7.82 -12.31
CA LEU A 159 -13.10 -7.47 -11.28
C LEU A 159 -11.73 -7.13 -11.91
N ALA A 160 -11.29 -7.92 -12.88
CA ALA A 160 -10.02 -7.72 -13.55
C ALA A 160 -9.98 -6.41 -14.35
N VAL A 161 -11.04 -6.12 -15.12
CA VAL A 161 -11.16 -4.86 -15.89
C VAL A 161 -11.17 -3.66 -14.92
N ILE A 162 -12.00 -3.69 -13.88
CA ILE A 162 -12.09 -2.62 -12.89
C ILE A 162 -10.71 -2.37 -12.26
N ASN A 163 -10.03 -3.42 -11.80
CA ASN A 163 -8.74 -3.28 -11.12
C ASN A 163 -7.64 -2.78 -12.08
N ALA A 164 -7.65 -3.22 -13.33
CA ALA A 164 -6.70 -2.79 -14.34
C ALA A 164 -6.84 -1.29 -14.71
N LEU A 165 -7.96 -0.64 -14.38
CA LEU A 165 -8.23 0.77 -14.66
C LEU A 165 -7.99 1.68 -13.44
N ILE A 166 -7.19 1.24 -12.44
CA ILE A 166 -6.95 2.01 -11.23
C ILE A 166 -5.54 2.57 -11.17
N VAL A 167 -4.47 1.74 -11.30
CA VAL A 167 -3.08 2.21 -11.25
C VAL A 167 -2.13 1.31 -12.04
N GLU A 168 -1.24 1.90 -12.81
CA GLU A 168 -0.46 1.25 -13.88
C GLU A 168 0.39 0.05 -13.40
N HIS A 169 1.20 0.22 -12.35
CA HIS A 169 2.10 -0.85 -11.89
C HIS A 169 1.34 -2.06 -11.34
N LEU A 170 0.18 -1.85 -10.69
CA LEU A 170 -0.67 -2.96 -10.26
C LEU A 170 -1.45 -3.57 -11.43
N THR A 171 -1.78 -2.81 -12.47
CA THR A 171 -2.33 -3.33 -13.72
C THR A 171 -1.38 -4.33 -14.36
N ILE A 172 -0.10 -3.95 -14.51
CA ILE A 172 0.95 -4.85 -15.02
C ILE A 172 1.10 -6.07 -14.11
N TYR A 173 1.15 -5.85 -12.79
CA TYR A 173 1.24 -6.95 -11.83
C TYR A 173 0.06 -7.92 -11.94
N ASN A 174 -1.18 -7.45 -12.09
CA ASN A 174 -2.35 -8.31 -12.20
C ASN A 174 -2.35 -9.18 -13.46
N VAL A 175 -1.79 -8.69 -14.58
CA VAL A 175 -1.57 -9.51 -15.77
C VAL A 175 -0.53 -10.61 -15.49
N VAL A 176 0.61 -10.25 -14.89
CA VAL A 176 1.66 -11.21 -14.52
C VAL A 176 1.13 -12.25 -13.51
N LEU A 177 0.37 -11.79 -12.51
CA LEU A 177 -0.27 -12.65 -11.50
C LEU A 177 -1.24 -13.65 -12.16
N ALA A 178 -2.09 -13.20 -13.08
CA ALA A 178 -3.03 -14.06 -13.80
C ALA A 178 -2.30 -15.10 -14.67
N CYS A 179 -1.24 -14.71 -15.38
CA CYS A 179 -0.38 -15.64 -16.11
C CYS A 179 0.25 -16.67 -15.18
N GLY A 180 0.84 -16.24 -14.06
CA GLY A 180 1.46 -17.13 -13.08
C GLY A 180 0.47 -18.14 -12.49
N VAL A 181 -0.75 -17.71 -12.16
CA VAL A 181 -1.83 -18.60 -11.69
C VAL A 181 -2.22 -19.62 -12.74
N LEU A 182 -2.35 -19.23 -14.01
CA LEU A 182 -2.65 -20.15 -15.11
C LEU A 182 -1.51 -21.16 -15.32
N VAL A 183 -0.28 -20.69 -15.41
CA VAL A 183 0.90 -21.57 -15.56
C VAL A 183 0.95 -22.58 -14.40
N TYR A 184 0.77 -22.11 -13.16
CA TYR A 184 0.75 -23.00 -12.00
C TYR A 184 -0.36 -24.05 -12.09
N THR A 185 -1.60 -23.66 -12.43
CA THR A 185 -2.72 -24.61 -12.52
C THR A 185 -2.55 -25.62 -13.65
N ILE A 186 -1.96 -25.23 -14.77
CA ILE A 186 -1.65 -26.12 -15.88
C ILE A 186 -0.50 -27.09 -15.50
N CYS A 187 0.59 -26.57 -14.95
CA CYS A 187 1.76 -27.41 -14.65
C CYS A 187 1.54 -28.36 -13.48
N VAL A 188 0.91 -27.89 -12.39
CA VAL A 188 0.76 -28.65 -11.15
C VAL A 188 -0.53 -29.49 -11.16
N HIS A 189 -1.65 -28.87 -11.52
CA HIS A 189 -2.96 -29.54 -11.47
C HIS A 189 -3.41 -30.13 -12.80
N ARG A 190 -2.66 -29.90 -13.90
CA ARG A 190 -3.01 -30.36 -15.26
C ARG A 190 -4.41 -29.93 -15.70
N LYS A 191 -4.84 -28.71 -15.29
CA LYS A 191 -6.18 -28.18 -15.54
C LYS A 191 -6.12 -26.75 -16.04
N VAL A 192 -6.97 -26.42 -17.01
CA VAL A 192 -7.29 -25.07 -17.39
C VAL A 192 -8.59 -24.67 -16.72
N VAL A 193 -8.57 -23.60 -15.93
CA VAL A 193 -9.73 -23.12 -15.18
C VAL A 193 -10.31 -21.91 -15.89
N ALA A 194 -11.52 -22.03 -16.41
CA ALA A 194 -12.16 -20.99 -17.21
C ALA A 194 -12.20 -19.62 -16.51
N SER A 195 -12.45 -19.60 -15.20
CA SER A 195 -12.48 -18.36 -14.43
C SER A 195 -11.10 -17.69 -14.27
N HIS A 196 -9.99 -18.45 -14.28
CA HIS A 196 -8.64 -17.88 -14.31
C HIS A 196 -8.33 -17.29 -15.70
N VAL A 197 -8.78 -17.94 -16.76
CA VAL A 197 -8.68 -17.42 -18.14
C VAL A 197 -9.50 -16.12 -18.28
N ALA A 198 -10.71 -16.10 -17.73
CA ALA A 198 -11.57 -14.92 -17.76
C ALA A 198 -10.92 -13.73 -17.03
N TYR A 199 -10.26 -13.96 -15.87
CA TYR A 199 -9.52 -12.90 -15.18
C TYR A 199 -8.32 -12.41 -16.00
N LEU A 200 -7.55 -13.31 -16.64
CA LEU A 200 -6.46 -12.89 -17.53
C LEU A 200 -6.95 -12.06 -18.70
N ILE A 201 -8.01 -12.50 -19.39
CA ILE A 201 -8.58 -11.75 -20.51
C ILE A 201 -9.04 -10.37 -20.03
N GLY A 202 -9.74 -10.28 -18.88
CA GLY A 202 -10.16 -9.00 -18.30
C GLY A 202 -8.98 -8.11 -17.92
N SER A 203 -7.92 -8.67 -17.34
CA SER A 203 -6.70 -7.91 -16.99
C SER A 203 -6.00 -7.35 -18.24
N VAL A 204 -5.87 -8.16 -19.30
CA VAL A 204 -5.25 -7.72 -20.56
C VAL A 204 -6.13 -6.68 -21.26
N ALA A 205 -7.44 -6.89 -21.33
CA ALA A 205 -8.37 -5.94 -21.95
C ALA A 205 -8.36 -4.59 -21.19
N GLY A 206 -8.41 -4.63 -19.84
CA GLY A 206 -8.32 -3.43 -19.01
C GLY A 206 -6.97 -2.72 -19.15
N ALA A 207 -5.86 -3.48 -19.19
CA ALA A 207 -4.53 -2.92 -19.43
C ALA A 207 -4.45 -2.24 -20.82
N ALA A 208 -4.92 -2.90 -21.87
CA ALA A 208 -4.96 -2.33 -23.20
C ALA A 208 -5.76 -1.02 -23.23
N TYR A 209 -6.92 -0.99 -22.57
CA TYR A 209 -7.74 0.21 -22.47
C TYR A 209 -7.07 1.31 -21.62
N MET A 210 -6.45 0.97 -20.50
CA MET A 210 -5.68 1.94 -19.69
C MET A 210 -4.59 2.60 -20.53
N PHE A 211 -3.73 1.80 -21.17
CA PHE A 211 -2.55 2.29 -21.88
C PHE A 211 -2.87 2.87 -23.28
N SER A 212 -4.10 2.78 -23.76
CA SER A 212 -4.54 3.47 -25.00
C SER A 212 -4.79 4.98 -24.77
N ASN A 213 -4.81 5.46 -23.52
CA ASN A 213 -4.96 6.90 -23.27
C ASN A 213 -3.79 7.68 -23.84
N SER A 214 -4.09 8.81 -24.53
CA SER A 214 -3.11 9.69 -25.19
C SER A 214 -1.98 10.18 -24.28
N ALA A 215 -2.25 10.35 -22.99
CA ALA A 215 -1.24 10.73 -22.01
C ALA A 215 -0.01 9.81 -21.98
N TYR A 216 -0.20 8.51 -22.21
CA TYR A 216 0.95 7.58 -22.21
C TYR A 216 1.81 7.70 -23.46
N HIS A 217 1.25 8.09 -24.60
CA HIS A 217 2.02 8.40 -25.82
C HIS A 217 2.86 9.67 -25.59
N THR A 218 2.28 10.69 -24.95
CA THR A 218 2.99 11.94 -24.60
C THR A 218 4.15 11.66 -23.63
N ILE A 219 3.93 10.82 -22.63
CA ILE A 219 4.98 10.39 -21.68
C ILE A 219 6.09 9.59 -22.39
N ALA A 220 5.72 8.67 -23.28
CA ALA A 220 6.68 7.84 -24.01
C ALA A 220 7.59 8.67 -24.93
N ASN A 221 7.07 9.78 -25.45
CA ASN A 221 7.80 10.72 -26.29
C ASN A 221 8.52 11.84 -25.52
N ASN A 222 8.56 11.77 -24.18
CA ASN A 222 9.14 12.80 -23.28
C ASN A 222 8.54 14.22 -23.48
N GLN A 223 7.28 14.31 -23.86
CA GLN A 223 6.56 15.57 -24.08
C GLN A 223 5.70 15.99 -22.88
N ASP A 224 5.58 15.14 -21.85
CA ASP A 224 4.88 15.47 -20.60
C ASP A 224 5.80 16.27 -19.67
N GLN A 225 5.30 17.39 -19.09
CA GLN A 225 6.11 18.27 -18.20
C GLN A 225 6.41 17.64 -16.85
N TYR A 226 5.59 16.71 -16.37
CA TYR A 226 5.66 16.15 -15.03
C TYR A 226 6.06 14.68 -15.00
N ARG A 227 5.75 13.94 -16.06
CA ARG A 227 6.01 12.49 -16.17
C ARG A 227 6.91 12.26 -17.37
N GLN A 228 8.13 11.92 -17.09
CA GLN A 228 9.13 11.66 -18.13
C GLN A 228 9.66 10.25 -17.98
N MET A 229 9.97 9.63 -19.09
CA MET A 229 10.88 8.49 -19.05
C MET A 229 12.27 9.04 -18.75
N ALA A 230 12.90 8.56 -17.67
CA ALA A 230 14.23 9.04 -17.28
C ALA A 230 15.22 8.98 -18.45
N GLU A 231 16.13 9.92 -18.55
CA GLU A 231 17.16 9.95 -19.60
C GLU A 231 18.11 8.74 -19.49
N GLY A 232 18.68 8.30 -20.59
CA GLY A 232 19.61 7.18 -20.63
C GLY A 232 19.01 5.83 -21.07
N GLY A 233 19.82 4.80 -21.13
CA GLY A 233 19.39 3.43 -21.47
C GLY A 233 18.54 2.81 -20.36
N VAL A 234 17.68 1.84 -20.71
CA VAL A 234 16.77 1.15 -19.77
C VAL A 234 17.51 0.60 -18.53
N ILE A 235 18.72 0.07 -18.71
CA ILE A 235 19.53 -0.49 -17.61
C ILE A 235 20.00 0.61 -16.66
N SER A 236 20.46 1.75 -17.18
CA SER A 236 20.90 2.89 -16.34
C SER A 236 19.74 3.42 -15.52
N ARG A 237 18.58 3.63 -16.15
CA ARG A 237 17.34 4.06 -15.47
C ARG A 237 16.93 3.11 -14.35
N ALA A 238 16.91 1.81 -14.65
CA ALA A 238 16.55 0.80 -13.68
C ALA A 238 17.49 0.80 -12.47
N PHE A 239 18.79 0.98 -12.71
CA PHE A 239 19.78 1.08 -11.66
C PHE A 239 19.60 2.36 -10.83
N ASP A 240 19.41 3.51 -11.48
CA ASP A 240 19.24 4.79 -10.80
C ASP A 240 17.95 4.81 -9.97
N ASN A 241 16.82 4.35 -10.52
CA ASN A 241 15.56 4.23 -9.79
C ASN A 241 15.66 3.24 -8.63
N TYR A 242 16.35 2.11 -8.82
CA TYR A 242 16.58 1.15 -7.75
C TYR A 242 17.36 1.77 -6.60
N VAL A 243 18.48 2.43 -6.90
CA VAL A 243 19.39 2.99 -5.88
C VAL A 243 18.75 4.18 -5.16
N ASN A 244 18.12 5.11 -5.90
CA ASN A 244 17.64 6.35 -5.33
C ASN A 244 16.29 6.22 -4.62
N GLU A 245 15.38 5.34 -5.11
CA GLU A 245 13.99 5.31 -4.66
C GLU A 245 13.56 3.91 -4.18
N ILE A 246 13.74 2.86 -5.02
CA ILE A 246 13.11 1.58 -4.75
C ILE A 246 13.70 0.91 -3.51
N ALA A 247 15.02 0.83 -3.39
CA ALA A 247 15.67 0.19 -2.26
C ALA A 247 15.21 0.79 -0.92
N LYS A 248 15.14 2.12 -0.87
CA LYS A 248 14.72 2.87 0.31
C LYS A 248 13.26 2.56 0.70
N HIS A 249 12.35 2.65 -0.24
CA HIS A 249 10.92 2.54 0.05
C HIS A 249 10.42 1.09 0.12
N LEU A 250 11.08 0.17 -0.59
CA LEU A 250 10.74 -1.26 -0.58
C LEU A 250 11.06 -1.91 0.78
N CYS A 251 12.26 -1.70 1.32
CA CYS A 251 12.73 -2.39 2.51
C CYS A 251 13.25 -1.47 3.61
N LEU A 252 14.08 -0.45 3.30
CA LEU A 252 14.78 0.31 4.33
C LEU A 252 13.81 1.00 5.30
N ASN A 253 12.74 1.59 4.78
CA ASN A 253 11.71 2.27 5.58
C ASN A 253 10.72 1.31 6.27
N ASN A 254 10.78 0.01 5.99
CA ASN A 254 9.88 -1.02 6.55
C ASN A 254 10.45 -1.70 7.80
N CYS A 255 11.15 -0.96 8.67
CA CYS A 255 11.93 -1.51 9.78
C CYS A 255 11.14 -2.45 10.70
N TRP A 256 9.90 -2.13 11.04
CA TRP A 256 9.04 -2.99 11.89
C TRP A 256 8.60 -4.27 11.20
N MET A 257 8.31 -4.20 9.90
CA MET A 257 7.98 -5.38 9.10
C MET A 257 9.19 -6.30 8.96
N ASN A 258 10.35 -5.73 8.67
CA ASN A 258 11.62 -6.48 8.59
C ASN A 258 11.94 -7.16 9.93
N LEU A 259 11.77 -6.45 11.04
CA LEU A 259 11.98 -6.99 12.38
C LEU A 259 11.05 -8.18 12.65
N ALA A 260 9.76 -8.04 12.36
CA ALA A 260 8.79 -9.11 12.53
C ALA A 260 9.15 -10.35 11.69
N ILE A 261 9.51 -10.16 10.42
CA ILE A 261 9.92 -11.25 9.52
C ILE A 261 11.18 -11.96 10.07
N VAL A 262 12.20 -11.21 10.47
CA VAL A 262 13.45 -11.79 10.98
C VAL A 262 13.23 -12.57 12.28
N ILE A 263 12.45 -12.04 13.22
CA ILE A 263 12.10 -12.75 14.46
C ILE A 263 11.38 -14.06 14.14
N VAL A 264 10.38 -14.02 13.26
CA VAL A 264 9.62 -15.23 12.89
C VAL A 264 10.52 -16.24 12.19
N CYS A 265 11.40 -15.79 11.26
CA CYS A 265 12.37 -16.65 10.61
C CYS A 265 13.33 -17.30 11.62
N ALA A 266 13.82 -16.54 12.61
CA ALA A 266 14.69 -17.08 13.68
C ALA A 266 13.95 -18.13 14.56
N MET A 267 12.67 -17.88 14.86
CA MET A 267 11.85 -18.85 15.60
C MET A 267 11.61 -20.13 14.78
N ILE A 268 11.34 -20.01 13.49
CA ILE A 268 11.18 -21.15 12.56
C ILE A 268 12.50 -21.93 12.49
N TYR A 269 13.63 -21.23 12.32
CA TYR A 269 14.97 -21.84 12.31
C TYR A 269 15.21 -22.67 13.55
N LYS A 270 14.98 -22.08 14.74
CA LYS A 270 15.12 -22.78 16.02
C LYS A 270 14.21 -24.02 16.09
N LYS A 271 12.94 -23.90 15.69
CA LYS A 271 11.96 -25.01 15.72
C LYS A 271 12.34 -26.17 14.80
N ILE A 272 12.96 -25.89 13.65
CA ILE A 272 13.27 -26.92 12.64
C ILE A 272 14.64 -27.58 12.90
N TYR A 273 15.62 -26.81 13.36
CA TYR A 273 17.03 -27.22 13.39
C TYR A 273 17.62 -27.42 14.79
N SER A 274 16.77 -27.38 15.86
CA SER A 274 17.24 -27.63 17.24
C SER A 274 17.94 -28.98 17.40
N ASP A 275 17.51 -30.00 16.65
CA ASP A 275 17.95 -31.39 16.81
C ASP A 275 18.61 -31.97 15.54
N VAL A 276 18.92 -31.14 14.53
CA VAL A 276 19.45 -31.62 13.25
C VAL A 276 20.97 -31.45 13.18
N ASN A 277 21.68 -32.52 12.85
CA ASN A 277 23.10 -32.52 12.53
C ASN A 277 23.41 -31.51 11.39
N LYS A 278 24.59 -30.87 11.47
CA LYS A 278 25.09 -29.84 10.55
C LYS A 278 24.99 -30.27 9.08
N ASN A 279 23.90 -29.89 8.42
CA ASN A 279 23.73 -30.05 6.98
C ASN A 279 23.99 -28.71 6.27
N ARG A 280 24.39 -28.72 5.00
CA ARG A 280 24.68 -27.55 4.18
C ARG A 280 23.51 -26.55 4.13
N SER A 281 22.27 -27.03 4.06
CA SER A 281 21.07 -26.19 4.09
C SER A 281 20.87 -25.43 5.41
N VAL A 282 21.25 -26.03 6.54
CA VAL A 282 21.23 -25.40 7.87
C VAL A 282 22.20 -24.23 7.93
N LEU A 283 23.43 -24.42 7.40
CA LEU A 283 24.44 -23.36 7.35
C LEU A 283 23.97 -22.18 6.48
N VAL A 284 23.43 -22.47 5.28
CA VAL A 284 22.92 -21.42 4.36
C VAL A 284 21.75 -20.66 5.01
N ALA A 285 20.80 -21.36 5.64
CA ALA A 285 19.69 -20.70 6.34
C ALA A 285 20.19 -19.79 7.48
N LYS A 286 21.23 -20.22 8.23
CA LYS A 286 21.86 -19.41 9.27
C LYS A 286 22.53 -18.16 8.70
N ILE A 287 23.27 -18.28 7.58
CA ILE A 287 23.89 -17.14 6.90
C ILE A 287 22.82 -16.14 6.45
N CYS A 288 21.74 -16.63 5.83
CA CYS A 288 20.60 -15.77 5.44
C CYS A 288 20.03 -15.01 6.64
N LEU A 289 19.82 -15.68 7.77
CA LEU A 289 19.33 -15.04 9.00
C LEU A 289 20.29 -13.94 9.51
N VAL A 290 21.58 -14.18 9.46
CA VAL A 290 22.59 -13.17 9.89
C VAL A 290 22.54 -11.94 8.97
N VAL A 291 22.46 -12.14 7.64
CA VAL A 291 22.32 -11.03 6.67
C VAL A 291 21.03 -10.26 6.92
N MET A 292 19.92 -10.96 7.10
CA MET A 292 18.60 -10.35 7.35
C MET A 292 18.59 -9.59 8.67
N ALA A 293 19.18 -10.14 9.73
CA ALA A 293 19.29 -9.48 11.04
C ALA A 293 20.17 -8.22 10.97
N GLY A 294 21.32 -8.31 10.30
CA GLY A 294 22.19 -7.16 10.07
C GLY A 294 21.50 -6.02 9.34
N PHE A 295 20.81 -6.33 8.23
CA PHE A 295 20.01 -5.34 7.50
C PHE A 295 18.90 -4.74 8.35
N THR A 296 18.17 -5.56 9.10
CA THR A 296 17.08 -5.08 9.98
C THR A 296 17.60 -4.15 11.06
N THR A 297 18.75 -4.47 11.66
CA THR A 297 19.41 -3.57 12.62
C THR A 297 19.78 -2.24 11.97
N TRP A 298 20.33 -2.26 10.76
CA TRP A 298 20.63 -1.06 9.99
C TRP A 298 19.36 -0.23 9.71
N SER A 299 18.29 -0.87 9.23
CA SER A 299 16.99 -0.23 8.97
C SER A 299 16.40 0.43 10.22
N LEU A 300 16.50 -0.21 11.39
CA LEU A 300 16.09 0.36 12.68
C LEU A 300 16.94 1.58 13.06
N LEU A 301 18.26 1.48 13.00
CA LEU A 301 19.17 2.58 13.31
C LEU A 301 18.92 3.79 12.40
N SER A 302 18.68 3.54 11.10
CA SER A 302 18.35 4.58 10.14
C SER A 302 17.02 5.25 10.47
N SER A 303 16.00 4.49 10.90
CA SER A 303 14.67 5.03 11.24
C SER A 303 14.67 5.88 12.51
N PHE A 304 15.59 5.63 13.45
CA PHE A 304 15.79 6.44 14.66
C PHE A 304 16.75 7.62 14.47
N GLY A 305 17.19 7.90 13.24
CA GLY A 305 18.05 9.04 12.92
C GLY A 305 19.50 8.90 13.42
N ILE A 306 19.91 7.70 13.84
CA ILE A 306 21.26 7.45 14.36
C ILE A 306 22.29 7.41 13.21
N SER A 307 21.85 7.21 11.98
CA SER A 307 22.69 7.27 10.78
C SER A 307 22.88 8.72 10.29
N THR A 308 23.67 9.50 11.01
CA THR A 308 24.13 10.84 10.57
C THR A 308 24.95 10.81 9.26
N PHE A 309 25.33 9.64 8.81
CA PHE A 309 26.06 9.39 7.58
C PHE A 309 25.22 9.44 6.30
N ALA A 310 23.90 9.56 6.40
CA ALA A 310 22.92 9.44 5.29
C ALA A 310 23.01 10.54 4.19
N LYS A 311 23.91 11.50 4.30
CA LYS A 311 24.08 12.58 3.30
C LYS A 311 25.20 12.31 2.26
N GLN A 312 25.88 11.17 2.32
CA GLN A 312 26.94 10.85 1.34
C GLN A 312 26.40 9.88 0.27
N ASN A 313 26.61 10.20 -1.00
CA ASN A 313 26.23 9.35 -2.14
C ASN A 313 26.72 7.89 -2.03
N ARG A 314 27.90 7.66 -1.41
CA ARG A 314 28.45 6.32 -1.18
C ARG A 314 27.57 5.45 -0.28
N LEU A 315 26.89 6.06 0.70
CA LEU A 315 25.99 5.35 1.59
C LEU A 315 24.74 4.85 0.87
N LEU A 316 24.24 5.61 -0.09
CA LEU A 316 23.08 5.25 -0.91
C LEU A 316 23.31 3.93 -1.68
N TYR A 317 24.47 3.78 -2.31
CA TYR A 317 24.86 2.54 -2.99
C TYR A 317 25.01 1.37 -2.01
N PHE A 318 25.59 1.61 -0.85
CA PHE A 318 25.72 0.60 0.20
C PHE A 318 24.32 0.14 0.67
N GLU A 319 23.40 1.06 0.95
CA GLU A 319 22.03 0.75 1.37
C GLU A 319 21.28 -0.04 0.29
N ALA A 320 21.39 0.36 -0.98
CA ALA A 320 20.81 -0.36 -2.09
C ALA A 320 21.36 -1.79 -2.22
N ALA A 321 22.67 -1.96 -2.11
CA ALA A 321 23.29 -3.29 -2.13
C ALA A 321 22.87 -4.13 -0.92
N PHE A 322 22.71 -3.53 0.26
CA PHE A 322 22.26 -4.23 1.47
C PHE A 322 20.79 -4.64 1.39
N VAL A 323 19.92 -3.81 0.77
CA VAL A 323 18.53 -4.19 0.45
C VAL A 323 18.49 -5.38 -0.51
N ALA A 324 19.33 -5.38 -1.57
CA ALA A 324 19.42 -6.51 -2.48
C ALA A 324 19.86 -7.79 -1.74
N ALA A 325 20.89 -7.69 -0.91
CA ALA A 325 21.36 -8.82 -0.09
C ALA A 325 20.27 -9.34 0.86
N TYR A 326 19.50 -8.44 1.51
CA TYR A 326 18.37 -8.80 2.35
C TYR A 326 17.31 -9.55 1.56
N MET A 327 16.88 -9.04 0.40
CA MET A 327 15.86 -9.69 -0.43
C MET A 327 16.31 -11.05 -0.94
N ILE A 328 17.55 -11.17 -1.39
CA ILE A 328 18.13 -12.46 -1.81
C ILE A 328 18.16 -13.44 -0.64
N ALA A 329 18.64 -13.00 0.53
CA ALA A 329 18.68 -13.83 1.73
C ALA A 329 17.29 -14.29 2.16
N LEU A 330 16.28 -13.41 2.13
CA LEU A 330 14.89 -13.73 2.44
C LEU A 330 14.33 -14.79 1.47
N ILE A 331 14.53 -14.61 0.16
CA ILE A 331 14.07 -15.55 -0.85
C ILE A 331 14.74 -16.93 -0.67
N ILE A 332 16.08 -16.97 -0.49
CA ILE A 332 16.82 -18.22 -0.28
C ILE A 332 16.34 -18.91 1.00
N TYR A 333 16.18 -18.15 2.09
CA TYR A 333 15.64 -18.68 3.34
C TYR A 333 14.26 -19.29 3.15
N CYS A 334 13.35 -18.57 2.48
CA CYS A 334 12.00 -19.05 2.17
C CYS A 334 12.01 -20.32 1.30
N ILE A 335 12.92 -20.43 0.33
CA ILE A 335 13.08 -21.64 -0.50
C ILE A 335 13.50 -22.84 0.37
N ILE A 336 14.50 -22.66 1.24
CA ILE A 336 14.98 -23.74 2.11
C ILE A 336 13.85 -24.24 3.03
N ILE A 337 13.20 -23.33 3.75
CA ILE A 337 12.14 -23.68 4.69
C ILE A 337 10.89 -24.19 3.96
N GLY A 338 10.52 -23.54 2.86
CA GLY A 338 9.36 -23.91 2.06
C GLY A 338 9.48 -25.31 1.46
N SER A 339 10.67 -25.70 1.01
CA SER A 339 10.95 -27.05 0.51
C SER A 339 10.81 -28.09 1.61
N GLN A 340 11.31 -27.81 2.82
CA GLN A 340 11.25 -28.73 3.94
C GLN A 340 9.82 -28.91 4.50
N LYS A 341 9.02 -27.84 4.48
CA LYS A 341 7.65 -27.80 5.01
C LYS A 341 6.56 -27.99 3.97
N LYS A 342 6.91 -28.39 2.74
CA LYS A 342 5.98 -28.58 1.61
C LYS A 342 5.09 -27.37 1.29
N CYS A 343 5.59 -26.15 1.57
CA CYS A 343 4.88 -24.90 1.29
C CYS A 343 5.66 -23.98 0.33
N LEU A 344 6.62 -24.54 -0.41
CA LEU A 344 7.51 -23.80 -1.30
C LEU A 344 6.75 -22.85 -2.23
N TRP A 345 5.72 -23.32 -2.89
CA TRP A 345 4.96 -22.50 -3.84
C TRP A 345 4.23 -21.31 -3.19
N LYS A 346 3.79 -21.47 -1.93
CA LYS A 346 3.13 -20.38 -1.20
C LYS A 346 4.11 -19.26 -0.86
N VAL A 347 5.28 -19.60 -0.29
CA VAL A 347 6.29 -18.59 0.04
C VAL A 347 6.91 -17.95 -1.21
N LEU A 348 7.08 -18.72 -2.30
CA LEU A 348 7.51 -18.18 -3.59
C LEU A 348 6.48 -17.25 -4.21
N PHE A 349 5.20 -17.56 -4.10
CA PHE A 349 4.11 -16.72 -4.58
C PHE A 349 4.15 -15.32 -3.96
N TRP A 350 4.32 -15.22 -2.64
CA TRP A 350 4.42 -13.93 -1.96
C TRP A 350 5.72 -13.18 -2.31
N ASN A 351 6.86 -13.87 -2.33
CA ASN A 351 8.13 -13.26 -2.70
C ASN A 351 8.14 -12.77 -4.16
N ALA A 352 7.64 -13.58 -5.09
CA ALA A 352 7.49 -13.19 -6.48
C ALA A 352 6.53 -11.99 -6.63
N GLY A 353 5.43 -11.97 -5.87
CA GLY A 353 4.50 -10.85 -5.84
C GLY A 353 5.18 -9.54 -5.44
N ILE A 354 5.99 -9.54 -4.37
CA ILE A 354 6.74 -8.35 -3.91
C ILE A 354 7.66 -7.83 -5.04
N VAL A 355 8.42 -8.72 -5.68
CA VAL A 355 9.34 -8.35 -6.76
C VAL A 355 8.56 -7.84 -7.99
N CYS A 356 7.51 -8.56 -8.41
CA CYS A 356 6.74 -8.20 -9.61
C CYS A 356 5.96 -6.89 -9.48
N VAL A 357 5.49 -6.52 -8.27
CA VAL A 357 4.85 -5.21 -8.03
C VAL A 357 5.87 -4.07 -8.10
N ALA A 358 7.09 -4.30 -7.61
CA ALA A 358 8.14 -3.28 -7.64
C ALA A 358 8.81 -3.14 -9.02
N ALA A 359 8.84 -4.20 -9.84
CA ALA A 359 9.57 -4.23 -11.10
C ALA A 359 9.18 -3.13 -12.11
N PRO A 360 7.89 -2.79 -12.34
CA PRO A 360 7.52 -1.71 -13.24
C PRO A 360 8.05 -0.33 -12.82
N LEU A 361 8.31 -0.14 -11.51
CA LEU A 361 8.84 1.12 -10.98
C LEU A 361 10.30 1.37 -11.40
N LEU A 362 11.01 0.33 -11.85
CA LEU A 362 12.39 0.47 -12.31
C LEU A 362 12.56 1.43 -13.51
N VAL A 363 11.50 1.61 -14.31
CA VAL A 363 11.59 2.34 -15.59
C VAL A 363 10.72 3.60 -15.66
N VAL A 364 10.00 3.95 -14.58
CA VAL A 364 9.08 5.09 -14.55
C VAL A 364 9.50 6.15 -13.55
N ASN A 365 9.22 7.42 -13.83
CA ASN A 365 9.39 8.57 -12.95
C ASN A 365 8.18 9.51 -13.03
N PRO A 366 7.83 10.19 -11.93
CA PRO A 366 8.39 10.12 -10.58
C PRO A 366 7.85 8.92 -9.77
N ILE A 367 8.71 8.33 -8.94
CA ILE A 367 8.32 7.28 -7.98
C ILE A 367 7.95 7.94 -6.66
N GLY A 368 6.75 7.68 -6.15
CA GLY A 368 6.34 8.15 -4.83
C GLY A 368 6.20 6.99 -3.83
N GLU A 369 6.26 7.29 -2.55
CA GLU A 369 6.17 6.31 -1.46
C GLU A 369 4.85 5.52 -1.50
N ARG A 370 3.79 6.09 -2.06
CA ARG A 370 2.48 5.45 -2.29
C ARG A 370 2.55 4.18 -3.13
N CYS A 371 3.51 4.10 -4.06
CA CYS A 371 3.69 2.93 -4.93
C CYS A 371 4.05 1.67 -4.14
N PHE A 372 4.57 1.82 -2.92
CA PHE A 372 5.02 0.72 -2.07
C PHE A 372 3.97 0.23 -1.07
N PHE A 373 2.74 0.74 -1.10
CA PHE A 373 1.65 0.21 -0.28
C PHE A 373 1.35 -1.25 -0.61
N ALA A 374 1.30 -1.58 -1.90
CA ALA A 374 1.03 -2.95 -2.33
C ALA A 374 2.14 -3.93 -1.93
N THR A 375 3.41 -3.53 -2.06
CA THR A 375 4.54 -4.34 -1.59
C THR A 375 4.51 -4.53 -0.07
N TYR A 376 4.14 -3.50 0.69
CA TYR A 376 3.96 -3.60 2.15
C TYR A 376 2.89 -4.65 2.52
N ILE A 377 1.75 -4.64 1.84
CA ILE A 377 0.70 -5.66 2.06
C ILE A 377 1.19 -7.06 1.66
N LEU A 378 1.96 -7.21 0.58
CA LEU A 378 2.53 -8.50 0.19
C LEU A 378 3.60 -8.99 1.19
N PHE A 379 4.39 -8.10 1.80
CA PHE A 379 5.25 -8.45 2.92
C PHE A 379 4.43 -8.91 4.15
N LEU A 380 3.31 -8.26 4.44
CA LEU A 380 2.38 -8.74 5.47
C LEU A 380 1.88 -10.15 5.14
N MET A 381 1.48 -10.42 3.90
CA MET A 381 1.02 -11.74 3.49
C MET A 381 2.13 -12.80 3.62
N LEU A 382 3.36 -12.47 3.26
CA LEU A 382 4.53 -13.33 3.50
C LEU A 382 4.75 -13.59 4.99
N LEU A 383 4.70 -12.54 5.82
CA LEU A 383 4.81 -12.66 7.28
C LEU A 383 3.73 -13.60 7.85
N LEU A 384 2.47 -13.44 7.39
CA LEU A 384 1.37 -14.30 7.82
C LEU A 384 1.59 -15.76 7.40
N GLU A 385 2.12 -16.01 6.19
CA GLU A 385 2.48 -17.37 5.75
C GLU A 385 3.57 -17.98 6.65
N LEU A 386 4.61 -17.22 6.98
CA LEU A 386 5.67 -17.66 7.90
C LEU A 386 5.13 -17.91 9.31
N LEU A 387 4.19 -17.09 9.80
CA LEU A 387 3.53 -17.29 11.08
C LEU A 387 2.67 -18.57 11.09
N ILE A 388 1.98 -18.91 9.98
CA ILE A 388 1.27 -20.19 9.81
C ILE A 388 2.24 -21.37 9.89
N LEU A 389 3.42 -21.27 9.27
CA LEU A 389 4.46 -22.31 9.35
C LEU A 389 4.99 -22.49 10.78
N LEU A 390 5.11 -21.39 11.50
CA LEU A 390 5.54 -21.41 12.90
C LEU A 390 4.46 -22.02 13.79
N ASP A 391 3.18 -21.70 13.57
CA ASP A 391 2.04 -22.22 14.34
C ASP A 391 1.83 -23.71 14.14
N GLY A 392 1.95 -24.17 12.89
CA GLY A 392 1.71 -25.55 12.51
C GLY A 392 0.24 -25.84 12.21
N GLU A 393 -0.11 -27.15 12.08
CA GLU A 393 -1.44 -27.60 11.65
C GLU A 393 -2.43 -27.80 12.81
N GLU A 394 -2.01 -27.65 14.06
CA GLU A 394 -2.87 -27.84 15.22
C GLU A 394 -4.10 -26.92 15.19
N LYS A 395 -5.28 -27.45 15.58
CA LYS A 395 -6.53 -26.69 15.61
C LYS A 395 -6.50 -25.53 16.60
N GLU A 396 -5.82 -25.72 17.74
CA GLU A 396 -5.59 -24.68 18.73
C GLU A 396 -4.11 -24.28 18.75
N SER A 397 -3.83 -23.04 18.43
CA SER A 397 -2.48 -22.49 18.45
C SER A 397 -1.95 -22.44 19.87
N ARG A 398 -0.75 -23.01 20.10
CA ARG A 398 -0.03 -22.86 21.38
C ARG A 398 0.71 -21.50 21.44
N ILE A 399 1.03 -20.92 20.31
CA ILE A 399 1.78 -19.66 20.19
C ILE A 399 0.82 -18.48 20.19
N PHE A 400 -0.21 -18.52 19.32
CA PHE A 400 -1.16 -17.43 19.13
C PHE A 400 -2.37 -17.57 20.05
N THR A 401 -2.10 -17.51 21.35
CA THR A 401 -3.09 -17.65 22.42
C THR A 401 -4.07 -16.47 22.46
N LYS A 402 -5.11 -16.59 23.29
CA LYS A 402 -6.02 -15.47 23.57
C LYS A 402 -5.28 -14.25 24.11
N THR A 403 -4.21 -14.47 24.91
CA THR A 403 -3.36 -13.40 25.45
C THR A 403 -2.63 -12.67 24.32
N PHE A 404 -2.02 -13.39 23.37
CA PHE A 404 -1.39 -12.80 22.19
C PHE A 404 -2.37 -11.93 21.41
N CYS A 405 -3.57 -12.44 21.10
CA CYS A 405 -4.61 -11.67 20.40
C CYS A 405 -5.03 -10.40 21.16
N LYS A 406 -5.14 -10.49 22.51
CA LYS A 406 -5.43 -9.31 23.34
C LYS A 406 -4.29 -8.30 23.29
N THR A 407 -3.03 -8.75 23.35
CA THR A 407 -1.87 -7.86 23.22
C THR A 407 -1.87 -7.14 21.86
N CYS A 408 -2.08 -7.87 20.77
CA CYS A 408 -2.21 -7.26 19.44
C CYS A 408 -3.37 -6.26 19.38
N ALA A 409 -4.52 -6.56 19.96
CA ALA A 409 -5.65 -5.63 20.02
C ALA A 409 -5.28 -4.36 20.82
N VAL A 410 -4.63 -4.49 21.94
CA VAL A 410 -4.15 -3.35 22.76
C VAL A 410 -3.19 -2.48 21.95
N VAL A 411 -2.19 -3.08 21.30
CA VAL A 411 -1.24 -2.35 20.45
C VAL A 411 -1.97 -1.61 19.32
N SER A 412 -2.94 -2.26 18.68
CA SER A 412 -3.74 -1.64 17.62
C SER A 412 -4.57 -0.45 18.13
N ILE A 413 -5.18 -0.57 19.30
CA ILE A 413 -5.96 0.50 19.95
C ILE A 413 -5.06 1.68 20.32
N PHE A 414 -3.88 1.44 20.90
CA PHE A 414 -2.92 2.50 21.22
C PHE A 414 -2.44 3.23 19.96
N GLY A 415 -2.08 2.49 18.92
CA GLY A 415 -1.68 3.10 17.64
C GLY A 415 -2.82 3.89 16.98
N LEU A 416 -4.04 3.38 17.03
CA LEU A 416 -5.22 4.11 16.56
C LEU A 416 -5.42 5.39 17.39
N GLY A 417 -5.31 5.32 18.73
CA GLY A 417 -5.39 6.48 19.61
C GLY A 417 -4.35 7.54 19.29
N PHE A 418 -3.11 7.11 19.00
CA PHE A 418 -2.05 7.99 18.53
C PHE A 418 -2.43 8.73 17.24
N TYR A 419 -2.94 8.01 16.23
CA TYR A 419 -3.39 8.65 14.98
C TYR A 419 -4.62 9.52 15.17
N LEU A 420 -5.58 9.11 16.00
CA LEU A 420 -6.73 9.93 16.33
C LEU A 420 -6.33 11.27 16.96
N ASN A 421 -5.35 11.29 17.85
CA ASN A 421 -4.82 12.52 18.45
C ASN A 421 -4.20 13.45 17.37
N ILE A 422 -3.36 12.90 16.47
CA ILE A 422 -2.74 13.66 15.37
C ILE A 422 -3.81 14.25 14.45
N PHE A 423 -4.70 13.39 13.92
CA PHE A 423 -5.65 13.83 12.90
C PHE A 423 -6.82 14.64 13.46
N SER A 424 -7.17 14.51 14.75
CA SER A 424 -8.09 15.44 15.41
C SER A 424 -7.51 16.85 15.49
N SER A 425 -6.23 16.96 15.85
CA SER A 425 -5.54 18.25 15.88
C SER A 425 -5.45 18.91 14.50
N ILE A 426 -5.14 18.10 13.47
CA ILE A 426 -5.12 18.57 12.08
C ILE A 426 -6.52 19.06 11.66
N TYR A 427 -7.55 18.25 11.92
CA TYR A 427 -8.93 18.54 11.54
C TYR A 427 -9.46 19.82 12.19
N GLN A 428 -9.15 20.04 13.47
CA GLN A 428 -9.52 21.28 14.17
C GLN A 428 -8.88 22.50 13.53
N VAL A 429 -7.56 22.47 13.32
CA VAL A 429 -6.85 23.62 12.71
C VAL A 429 -7.29 23.86 11.27
N ASP A 430 -7.58 22.80 10.50
CA ASP A 430 -8.09 22.93 9.12
C ASP A 430 -9.47 23.59 9.08
N LYS A 431 -10.37 23.24 9.99
CA LYS A 431 -11.67 23.92 10.15
C LYS A 431 -11.51 25.38 10.57
N ASP A 432 -10.67 25.65 11.56
CA ASP A 432 -10.44 27.02 12.05
C ASP A 432 -9.86 27.92 10.95
N ARG A 433 -9.00 27.36 10.08
CA ARG A 433 -8.49 28.06 8.87
C ARG A 433 -9.64 28.54 7.98
N LEU A 434 -10.55 27.65 7.64
CA LEU A 434 -11.65 27.93 6.72
C LEU A 434 -12.58 28.98 7.30
N VAL A 435 -13.02 28.83 8.54
CA VAL A 435 -13.87 29.82 9.23
C VAL A 435 -13.20 31.19 9.29
N ARG A 436 -11.88 31.23 9.50
CA ARG A 436 -11.13 32.49 9.51
C ARG A 436 -11.02 33.13 8.12
N ILE A 437 -10.81 32.34 7.07
CA ILE A 437 -10.77 32.85 5.68
C ILE A 437 -12.13 33.42 5.33
N GLU A 438 -13.22 32.69 5.55
CA GLU A 438 -14.58 33.12 5.26
C GLU A 438 -14.88 34.47 5.91
N ARG A 439 -14.63 34.64 7.21
CA ARG A 439 -14.81 35.91 7.94
C ARG A 439 -14.00 37.05 7.38
N GLN A 440 -12.77 36.82 6.89
CA GLN A 440 -11.91 37.85 6.33
C GLN A 440 -12.38 38.24 4.92
N VAL A 441 -12.83 37.29 4.12
CA VAL A 441 -13.41 37.54 2.80
C VAL A 441 -14.73 38.31 2.94
N GLU A 442 -15.62 37.92 3.86
CA GLU A 442 -16.85 38.67 4.18
C GLU A 442 -16.58 40.10 4.66
N ALA A 443 -15.47 40.32 5.35
CA ALA A 443 -15.00 41.67 5.76
C ALA A 443 -14.32 42.47 4.64
N GLY A 444 -14.34 41.99 3.38
CA GLY A 444 -13.80 42.65 2.20
C GLY A 444 -12.28 42.65 2.10
N LYS A 445 -11.57 41.75 2.79
CA LYS A 445 -10.13 41.63 2.66
C LYS A 445 -9.72 40.92 1.37
N THR A 446 -8.72 41.51 0.69
CA THR A 446 -8.12 40.94 -0.53
C THR A 446 -6.89 40.07 -0.25
N SER A 447 -6.39 40.04 1.00
CA SER A 447 -5.28 39.18 1.44
C SER A 447 -5.59 38.55 2.78
N VAL A 448 -5.36 37.24 2.87
CA VAL A 448 -5.62 36.42 4.08
C VAL A 448 -4.41 35.58 4.46
N GLU A 449 -4.21 35.43 5.77
CA GLU A 449 -3.21 34.51 6.31
C GLU A 449 -3.86 33.18 6.62
N ILE A 450 -3.23 32.10 6.19
CA ILE A 450 -3.60 30.73 6.57
C ILE A 450 -2.48 30.09 7.40
N ARG A 451 -2.84 29.46 8.50
CA ARG A 451 -1.88 28.78 9.37
C ARG A 451 -1.49 27.43 8.77
N HIS A 452 -0.19 27.06 8.88
CA HIS A 452 0.26 25.68 8.61
C HIS A 452 -0.50 24.66 9.46
N LEU A 453 -0.77 23.47 8.90
CA LEU A 453 -1.39 22.40 9.66
C LEU A 453 -0.37 21.81 10.66
N PRO A 454 -0.80 21.41 11.86
CA PRO A 454 0.08 20.65 12.73
C PRO A 454 0.40 19.28 12.13
N TYR A 455 1.53 18.70 12.48
CA TYR A 455 1.93 17.35 12.03
C TYR A 455 1.98 17.18 10.50
N GLU A 456 2.38 18.20 9.73
CA GLU A 456 2.46 18.16 8.25
C GLU A 456 3.26 16.98 7.71
N SER A 457 4.20 16.44 8.50
CA SER A 457 4.95 15.23 8.12
C SER A 457 4.08 13.97 7.91
N TYR A 458 2.82 13.99 8.36
CA TYR A 458 1.80 12.95 8.11
C TYR A 458 0.90 13.27 6.91
N LEU A 459 1.10 14.40 6.26
CA LEU A 459 0.29 14.88 5.14
C LEU A 459 1.14 14.99 3.88
N TRP A 460 0.50 14.91 2.73
CA TRP A 460 1.11 15.21 1.45
C TRP A 460 0.58 16.55 0.95
N THR A 461 1.47 17.54 0.70
CA THR A 461 1.10 18.90 0.29
C THR A 461 0.01 19.51 1.17
N ALA A 462 0.32 19.67 2.46
CA ALA A 462 -0.64 20.03 3.51
C ALA A 462 -1.17 21.48 3.42
N THR A 463 -0.35 22.40 2.95
CA THR A 463 -0.63 23.83 2.92
C THR A 463 -0.35 24.39 1.52
N PRO A 464 -1.25 25.20 0.94
CA PRO A 464 -1.05 25.81 -0.37
C PRO A 464 -0.09 27.02 -0.24
N GLU A 465 1.18 26.82 -0.58
CA GLU A 465 2.24 27.83 -0.43
C GLU A 465 2.62 28.51 -1.76
N TRP A 466 2.41 27.82 -2.87
CA TRP A 466 2.76 28.28 -4.21
C TRP A 466 1.79 27.73 -5.27
N GLU A 467 1.81 28.31 -6.46
CA GLU A 467 1.03 27.83 -7.59
C GLU A 467 1.58 26.46 -8.11
N PRO A 468 0.72 25.54 -8.52
CA PRO A 468 -0.74 25.70 -8.71
C PRO A 468 -1.59 25.34 -7.48
N TRP A 469 -1.00 25.14 -6.29
CA TRP A 469 -1.74 24.67 -5.10
C TRP A 469 -2.67 25.75 -4.55
N ILE A 470 -2.26 27.02 -4.60
CA ILE A 470 -3.08 28.15 -4.15
C ILE A 470 -4.34 28.27 -5.01
N GLU A 471 -4.20 28.23 -6.35
CA GLU A 471 -5.34 28.23 -7.27
C GLU A 471 -6.30 27.09 -7.00
N ARG A 472 -5.79 25.83 -6.90
CA ARG A 472 -6.59 24.64 -6.64
C ARG A 472 -7.32 24.71 -5.30
N TYR A 473 -6.68 25.25 -4.27
CA TYR A 473 -7.26 25.47 -2.96
C TYR A 473 -8.42 26.47 -3.03
N LYS A 474 -8.22 27.61 -3.70
CA LYS A 474 -9.28 28.61 -3.91
C LYS A 474 -10.47 28.02 -4.65
N LEU A 475 -10.23 27.31 -5.74
CA LEU A 475 -11.29 26.64 -6.50
C LEU A 475 -12.07 25.61 -5.68
N PHE A 476 -11.39 24.85 -4.83
CA PHE A 476 -12.01 23.80 -4.01
C PHE A 476 -12.93 24.37 -2.95
N TYR A 477 -12.53 25.48 -2.30
CA TYR A 477 -13.30 26.13 -1.25
C TYR A 477 -14.19 27.28 -1.73
N GLY A 478 -14.25 27.54 -3.05
CA GLY A 478 -15.08 28.62 -3.61
C GLY A 478 -14.62 30.01 -3.21
N LEU A 479 -13.32 30.21 -2.99
CA LEU A 479 -12.74 31.50 -2.60
C LEU A 479 -12.54 32.40 -3.84
N PRO A 480 -12.53 33.76 -3.68
CA PRO A 480 -12.29 34.69 -4.77
C PRO A 480 -10.95 34.40 -5.50
N GLU A 481 -10.94 34.55 -6.82
CA GLU A 481 -9.75 34.27 -7.65
C GLU A 481 -8.62 35.27 -7.37
N ASP A 482 -8.96 36.51 -7.05
CA ASP A 482 -8.04 37.62 -6.71
C ASP A 482 -7.56 37.60 -5.25
N LEU A 483 -8.08 36.70 -4.41
CA LEU A 483 -7.69 36.57 -3.02
C LEU A 483 -6.22 36.15 -2.90
N GLU A 484 -5.39 36.98 -2.27
CA GLU A 484 -4.02 36.59 -1.93
C GLU A 484 -4.00 35.71 -0.67
N ILE A 485 -3.41 34.51 -0.76
CA ILE A 485 -3.26 33.60 0.36
C ILE A 485 -1.79 33.57 0.79
N LYS A 486 -1.52 33.86 2.08
CA LYS A 486 -0.19 33.78 2.68
C LYS A 486 -0.14 32.69 3.74
N ALA A 487 0.68 31.66 3.52
CA ALA A 487 0.93 30.63 4.52
C ALA A 487 1.82 31.19 5.65
N VAL A 488 1.40 30.97 6.90
CA VAL A 488 2.11 31.43 8.10
C VAL A 488 2.13 30.34 9.16
N TRP A 489 3.19 30.27 9.95
CA TRP A 489 3.24 29.35 11.10
C TRP A 489 2.39 29.84 12.28
N GLU A 490 2.40 31.16 12.51
CA GLU A 490 1.57 31.80 13.49
C GLU A 490 0.91 33.03 12.86
N TYR A 491 -0.34 33.27 13.23
CA TYR A 491 -1.04 34.48 12.76
C TYR A 491 -0.41 35.74 13.28
N SER A 492 -0.38 36.75 12.46
CA SER A 492 0.04 38.09 12.87
C SER A 492 -0.81 38.54 14.05
N LYS A 493 -0.16 38.93 15.15
CA LYS A 493 -0.88 39.54 16.27
C LYS A 493 -1.53 40.84 15.76
N LYS A 494 -2.86 40.98 15.88
CA LYS A 494 -3.53 42.26 15.62
C LYS A 494 -2.85 43.30 16.50
N LYS A 495 -2.20 44.31 15.86
CA LYS A 495 -1.92 45.57 16.50
C LYS A 495 -3.19 46.39 16.66
#